data_c935cf1d6e951d9e7b2682b71e48f334
#
_entry.id   c935cf1d6e951d9e7b2682b71e48f334
#
_cell.length_a   1.000
_cell.length_b   1.000
_cell.length_c   1.000
_cell.angle_alpha   90.00
_cell.angle_beta   90.00
_cell.angle_gamma   90.00
#
_symmetry.space_group_name_H-M   'P 1'
#
loop_
_entity.id
_entity.type
_entity.pdbx_description
1 polymer ?
#
loop_
_entity_poly.entity_id
_entity_poly.type
_entity_poly.pdbx_seq_one_letter_code
_entity_poly.pdbx_strand_id
1 'polypeptide(L)'
;LGDKLLIETRVAPPDIGRIRERKVPLDFPSFTINALSMRAFNALYLSRVPKAGRTRLVSYANFLHPLDAIEDWNRVYGRKGFHQFQCVVPYADGVHALKHLLGMIAASQAASALTVLKRLGPGRAGYLSFPMEGYTLALDFPNRAGAPELYRKLVDATLDYGGRVYLAKDALLSPDAFE
;
A
#
# COMPACT_ATOMS: atom_id res chain seq x y z
N LEU A 1 -3.29 -13.69 -7.52
CA LEU A 1 -2.50 -13.44 -6.29
C LEU A 1 -3.26 -13.88 -5.03
N GLY A 2 -4.62 -13.70 -4.97
CA GLY A 2 -5.44 -14.07 -3.82
C GLY A 2 -5.38 -15.55 -3.44
N ASP A 3 -5.38 -16.42 -4.44
CA ASP A 3 -5.40 -17.88 -4.21
C ASP A 3 -4.07 -18.45 -3.66
N LYS A 4 -2.99 -17.65 -3.71
CA LYS A 4 -1.67 -18.07 -3.21
C LYS A 4 -1.31 -17.50 -1.83
N LEU A 5 -2.10 -16.57 -1.31
CA LEU A 5 -1.85 -15.83 -0.08
C LEU A 5 -2.99 -16.01 0.94
N LEU A 6 -3.44 -17.26 1.13
CA LEU A 6 -4.28 -17.56 2.30
C LEU A 6 -3.37 -17.60 3.53
N ILE A 7 -3.43 -16.57 4.37
CA ILE A 7 -2.65 -16.47 5.58
C ILE A 7 -3.57 -16.75 6.77
N GLU A 8 -3.49 -17.96 7.30
CA GLU A 8 -4.06 -18.25 8.62
C GLU A 8 -3.12 -17.73 9.70
N THR A 9 -3.59 -16.74 10.46
CA THR A 9 -2.86 -16.26 11.64
C THR A 9 -3.30 -17.04 12.86
N ARG A 10 -2.39 -17.80 13.46
CA ARG A 10 -2.54 -18.35 14.81
C ARG A 10 -1.61 -17.58 15.75
N VAL A 11 -2.13 -17.22 16.92
CA VAL A 11 -1.32 -16.58 17.97
C VAL A 11 -0.24 -17.56 18.41
N ALA A 12 1.02 -17.20 18.18
CA ALA A 12 2.18 -17.97 18.63
C ALA A 12 2.76 -17.34 19.90
N PRO A 13 3.48 -18.09 20.73
CA PRO A 13 4.14 -17.56 21.92
C PRO A 13 5.06 -16.37 21.59
N PRO A 14 5.26 -15.44 22.54
CA PRO A 14 5.88 -14.14 22.27
C PRO A 14 7.39 -14.15 21.90
N ASP A 15 8.05 -15.29 21.95
CA ASP A 15 9.51 -15.39 21.79
C ASP A 15 9.96 -15.95 20.44
N ILE A 16 9.30 -15.53 19.34
CA ILE A 16 9.73 -15.93 18.01
C ILE A 16 10.59 -14.84 17.37
N GLY A 17 11.86 -14.85 17.76
CA GLY A 17 12.96 -14.26 17.01
C GLY A 17 13.04 -12.73 17.04
N ARG A 18 14.24 -12.21 17.34
CA ARG A 18 14.57 -10.79 17.17
C ARG A 18 14.35 -10.36 15.74
N ILE A 19 13.67 -9.24 15.52
CA ILE A 19 13.60 -8.57 14.23
C ILE A 19 15.04 -8.22 13.86
N ARG A 20 15.52 -8.77 12.74
CA ARG A 20 16.82 -8.40 12.20
C ARG A 20 16.63 -7.12 11.41
N GLU A 21 16.92 -6.00 12.05
CA GLU A 21 16.89 -4.69 11.42
C GLU A 21 17.89 -4.61 10.27
N ARG A 22 17.46 -4.06 9.17
CA ARG A 22 18.27 -3.77 7.99
C ARG A 22 18.14 -2.30 7.68
N LYS A 23 19.20 -1.66 7.28
CA LYS A 23 19.20 -0.25 6.93
C LYS A 23 19.43 -0.06 5.44
N VAL A 24 18.70 0.87 4.85
CA VAL A 24 18.98 1.33 3.48
C VAL A 24 20.12 2.37 3.57
N PRO A 25 21.32 2.02 3.11
CA PRO A 25 22.52 2.83 3.43
C PRO A 25 22.58 4.15 2.67
N LEU A 26 21.99 4.21 1.48
CA LEU A 26 22.12 5.35 0.55
C LEU A 26 20.77 5.65 -0.11
N ASP A 27 20.60 6.91 -0.51
CA ASP A 27 19.48 7.29 -1.35
C ASP A 27 19.62 6.64 -2.72
N PHE A 28 18.62 5.89 -3.14
CA PHE A 28 18.63 5.27 -4.45
C PHE A 28 18.42 6.33 -5.54
N PRO A 29 19.01 6.13 -6.73
CA PRO A 29 18.68 6.97 -7.86
C PRO A 29 17.18 6.97 -8.14
N SER A 30 16.60 8.14 -8.44
CA SER A 30 15.15 8.28 -8.60
C SER A 30 14.53 7.43 -9.72
N PHE A 31 15.34 6.89 -10.63
CA PHE A 31 14.91 6.00 -11.71
C PHE A 31 14.78 4.52 -11.28
N THR A 32 15.29 4.13 -10.11
CA THR A 32 15.31 2.72 -9.67
C THR A 32 13.91 2.14 -9.46
N ILE A 33 12.97 2.94 -8.96
CA ILE A 33 11.56 2.52 -8.86
C ILE A 33 10.86 2.88 -10.17
N ASN A 34 10.71 1.90 -11.05
CA ASN A 34 10.01 2.03 -12.33
C ASN A 34 9.21 0.74 -12.63
N ALA A 35 8.38 0.77 -13.67
CA ALA A 35 7.52 -0.36 -14.01
C ALA A 35 8.30 -1.67 -14.26
N LEU A 36 9.48 -1.59 -14.87
CA LEU A 36 10.30 -2.78 -15.17
C LEU A 36 10.92 -3.37 -13.90
N SER A 37 11.55 -2.53 -13.06
CA SER A 37 12.15 -2.98 -11.80
C SER A 37 11.09 -3.56 -10.86
N MET A 38 9.91 -2.96 -10.79
CA MET A 38 8.82 -3.47 -9.95
C MET A 38 8.22 -4.77 -10.50
N ARG A 39 8.11 -4.93 -11.82
CA ARG A 39 7.71 -6.21 -12.43
C ARG A 39 8.72 -7.32 -12.12
N ALA A 40 10.00 -7.05 -12.26
CA ALA A 40 11.06 -8.00 -11.94
C ALA A 40 11.05 -8.37 -10.45
N PHE A 41 10.94 -7.38 -9.56
CA PHE A 41 10.84 -7.59 -8.12
C PHE A 41 9.60 -8.43 -7.76
N ASN A 42 8.44 -8.08 -8.28
CA ASN A 42 7.20 -8.81 -8.01
C ASN A 42 7.25 -10.25 -8.55
N ALA A 43 7.83 -10.47 -9.73
CA ALA A 43 8.02 -11.81 -10.29
C ALA A 43 8.94 -12.66 -9.40
N LEU A 44 10.06 -12.09 -8.96
CA LEU A 44 11.00 -12.76 -8.05
C LEU A 44 10.35 -13.04 -6.68
N TYR A 45 9.60 -12.08 -6.14
CA TYR A 45 8.91 -12.26 -4.86
C TYR A 45 7.83 -13.34 -4.95
N LEU A 46 7.04 -13.32 -6.02
CA LEU A 46 5.99 -14.31 -6.28
C LEU A 46 6.56 -15.71 -6.52
N SER A 47 7.72 -15.85 -7.17
CA SER A 47 8.36 -17.14 -7.42
C SER A 47 8.77 -17.86 -6.13
N ARG A 48 8.96 -17.11 -5.04
CA ARG A 48 9.27 -17.66 -3.71
C ARG A 48 8.07 -18.26 -2.98
N VAL A 49 6.85 -18.02 -3.49
CA VAL A 49 5.62 -18.58 -2.91
C VAL A 49 5.38 -19.95 -3.52
N PRO A 50 5.41 -21.05 -2.73
CA PRO A 50 5.17 -22.40 -3.22
C PRO A 50 3.77 -22.53 -3.84
N LYS A 51 3.66 -23.26 -4.95
CA LYS A 51 2.37 -23.49 -5.62
C LYS A 51 1.38 -24.26 -4.75
N ALA A 52 1.87 -25.19 -3.96
CA ALA A 52 1.06 -26.03 -3.05
C ALA A 52 0.67 -25.38 -1.73
N GLY A 53 1.06 -24.12 -1.54
CA GLY A 53 0.96 -23.46 -0.23
C GLY A 53 2.05 -23.92 0.72
N ARG A 54 2.27 -23.18 1.79
CA ARG A 54 3.20 -23.53 2.86
C ARG A 54 2.73 -22.87 4.16
N THR A 55 2.58 -23.66 5.19
CA THR A 55 2.36 -23.15 6.55
C THR A 55 3.70 -22.97 7.25
N ARG A 56 3.92 -21.82 7.85
CA ARG A 56 5.10 -21.54 8.68
C ARG A 56 4.73 -20.62 9.84
N LEU A 57 5.41 -20.80 10.94
CA LEU A 57 5.33 -19.86 12.05
C LEU A 57 6.19 -18.64 11.73
N VAL A 58 5.60 -17.47 11.92
CA VAL A 58 6.28 -16.18 11.78
C VAL A 58 5.97 -15.32 12.99
N SER A 59 6.89 -14.46 13.39
CA SER A 59 6.64 -13.49 14.45
C SER A 59 5.52 -12.55 14.02
N TYR A 60 4.62 -12.21 14.94
CA TYR A 60 3.53 -11.26 14.66
C TYR A 60 4.07 -9.90 14.22
N ALA A 61 5.18 -9.46 14.79
CA ALA A 61 5.82 -8.19 14.45
C ALA A 61 6.29 -8.19 12.97
N ASN A 62 7.00 -9.22 12.54
CA ASN A 62 7.43 -9.35 11.14
C ASN A 62 6.26 -9.47 10.16
N PHE A 63 5.12 -10.01 10.63
CA PHE A 63 3.94 -10.20 9.80
C PHE A 63 3.11 -8.91 9.69
N LEU A 64 2.85 -8.25 10.82
CA LEU A 64 2.02 -7.05 10.88
C LEU A 64 2.80 -5.77 10.51
N HIS A 65 4.10 -5.74 10.82
CA HIS A 65 4.97 -4.57 10.65
C HIS A 65 6.23 -4.91 9.85
N PRO A 66 6.09 -5.40 8.61
CA PRO A 66 7.26 -5.87 7.84
C PRO A 66 8.24 -4.74 7.50
N LEU A 67 7.79 -3.48 7.48
CA LEU A 67 8.64 -2.32 7.19
C LEU A 67 9.43 -1.84 8.42
N ASP A 68 8.98 -2.15 9.64
CA ASP A 68 9.70 -1.77 10.86
C ASP A 68 11.06 -2.46 10.98
N ALA A 69 11.26 -3.54 10.20
CA ALA A 69 12.53 -4.23 10.06
C ALA A 69 13.52 -3.53 9.10
N ILE A 70 13.10 -2.45 8.44
CA ILE A 70 13.91 -1.75 7.44
C ILE A 70 14.01 -0.28 7.83
N GLU A 71 15.13 0.10 8.43
CA GLU A 71 15.45 1.48 8.71
C GLU A 71 15.69 2.27 7.40
N ASP A 72 15.30 3.53 7.40
CA ASP A 72 15.48 4.45 6.28
C ASP A 72 14.89 3.92 4.94
N TRP A 73 13.83 3.10 5.01
CA TRP A 73 13.20 2.52 3.81
C TRP A 73 12.76 3.56 2.77
N ASN A 74 12.46 4.78 3.20
CA ASN A 74 12.11 5.92 2.35
C ASN A 74 13.23 6.28 1.35
N ARG A 75 14.50 5.97 1.63
CA ARG A 75 15.65 6.20 0.74
C ARG A 75 15.56 5.42 -0.59
N VAL A 76 14.74 4.36 -0.65
CA VAL A 76 14.49 3.65 -1.92
C VAL A 76 13.84 4.55 -2.97
N TYR A 77 13.12 5.61 -2.55
CA TYR A 77 12.50 6.60 -3.45
C TYR A 77 13.47 7.70 -3.88
N GLY A 78 14.66 7.73 -3.29
CA GLY A 78 15.70 8.72 -3.57
C GLY A 78 15.39 10.11 -2.98
N ARG A 79 16.25 11.08 -3.31
CA ARG A 79 16.24 12.42 -2.71
C ARG A 79 14.98 13.24 -2.97
N LYS A 80 14.23 12.92 -4.03
CA LYS A 80 12.95 13.61 -4.34
C LYS A 80 11.81 13.15 -3.45
N GLY A 81 11.98 12.04 -2.73
CA GLY A 81 10.94 11.47 -1.88
C GLY A 81 9.78 10.85 -2.67
N PHE A 82 8.65 10.76 -2.02
CA PHE A 82 7.47 10.09 -2.53
C PHE A 82 6.20 10.73 -1.95
N HIS A 83 5.07 10.46 -2.59
CA HIS A 83 3.74 10.74 -2.07
C HIS A 83 3.10 9.45 -1.58
N GLN A 84 2.37 9.53 -0.49
CA GLN A 84 1.52 8.45 0.00
C GLN A 84 0.07 8.76 -0.33
N PHE A 85 -0.65 7.75 -0.77
CA PHE A 85 -2.09 7.80 -0.95
C PHE A 85 -2.72 6.64 -0.20
N GLN A 86 -3.80 6.89 0.50
CA GLN A 86 -4.61 5.84 1.09
C GLN A 86 -6.07 6.21 1.04
N CYS A 87 -6.88 5.29 0.57
CA CYS A 87 -8.32 5.43 0.52
C CYS A 87 -9.02 4.21 1.11
N VAL A 88 -10.29 4.36 1.38
CA VAL A 88 -11.23 3.25 1.64
C VAL A 88 -12.43 3.41 0.74
N VAL A 89 -12.90 2.31 0.14
CA VAL A 89 -14.10 2.26 -0.70
C VAL A 89 -15.07 1.23 -0.14
N PRO A 90 -16.40 1.50 -0.15
CA PRO A 90 -17.41 0.58 0.36
C PRO A 90 -17.38 -0.80 -0.32
N TYR A 91 -17.81 -1.85 0.37
CA TYR A 91 -17.85 -3.19 -0.21
C TYR A 91 -18.82 -3.32 -1.39
N ALA A 92 -19.90 -2.53 -1.43
CA ALA A 92 -20.92 -2.64 -2.47
C ALA A 92 -20.35 -2.68 -3.89
N ASP A 93 -19.50 -1.70 -4.23
CA ASP A 93 -18.77 -1.64 -5.50
C ASP A 93 -17.26 -1.80 -5.34
N GLY A 94 -16.81 -2.27 -4.19
CA GLY A 94 -15.42 -2.22 -3.79
C GLY A 94 -14.46 -2.94 -4.73
N VAL A 95 -14.86 -4.07 -5.32
CA VAL A 95 -14.03 -4.80 -6.27
C VAL A 95 -13.88 -4.02 -7.59
N HIS A 96 -14.96 -3.40 -8.06
CA HIS A 96 -14.93 -2.55 -9.27
C HIS A 96 -14.08 -1.30 -9.02
N ALA A 97 -14.32 -0.61 -7.91
CA ALA A 97 -13.54 0.55 -7.49
C ALA A 97 -12.04 0.24 -7.43
N LEU A 98 -11.66 -0.86 -6.76
CA LEU A 98 -10.26 -1.29 -6.69
C LEU A 98 -9.65 -1.57 -8.07
N LYS A 99 -10.37 -2.25 -8.96
CA LYS A 99 -9.89 -2.50 -10.33
C LYS A 99 -9.69 -1.18 -11.09
N HIS A 100 -10.60 -0.22 -10.93
CA HIS A 100 -10.50 1.09 -11.56
C HIS A 100 -9.28 1.85 -11.02
N LEU A 101 -9.17 2.00 -9.70
CA LEU A 101 -8.03 2.69 -9.07
C LEU A 101 -6.69 2.06 -9.45
N LEU A 102 -6.56 0.73 -9.37
CA LEU A 102 -5.35 0.01 -9.78
C LEU A 102 -5.06 0.16 -11.26
N GLY A 103 -6.11 0.21 -12.11
CA GLY A 103 -5.99 0.48 -13.55
C GLY A 103 -5.41 1.86 -13.83
N MET A 104 -5.88 2.89 -13.14
CA MET A 104 -5.35 4.26 -13.25
C MET A 104 -3.88 4.34 -12.83
N ILE A 105 -3.52 3.67 -11.71
CA ILE A 105 -2.14 3.59 -11.24
C ILE A 105 -1.25 2.88 -12.26
N ALA A 106 -1.72 1.76 -12.83
CA ALA A 106 -0.97 1.03 -13.84
C ALA A 106 -0.79 1.84 -15.13
N ALA A 107 -1.83 2.55 -15.57
CA ALA A 107 -1.78 3.41 -16.77
C ALA A 107 -0.84 4.60 -16.60
N SER A 108 -0.72 5.15 -15.39
CA SER A 108 0.16 6.28 -15.10
C SER A 108 1.64 5.93 -15.10
N GLN A 109 1.99 4.64 -15.14
CA GLN A 109 3.35 4.12 -14.95
C GLN A 109 4.03 4.59 -13.64
N ALA A 110 3.26 5.12 -12.71
CA ALA A 110 3.72 5.43 -11.36
C ALA A 110 3.90 4.12 -10.59
N ALA A 111 5.08 3.53 -10.72
CA ALA A 111 5.41 2.30 -10.03
C ALA A 111 5.47 2.55 -8.51
N SER A 112 4.75 1.75 -7.74
CA SER A 112 4.81 1.75 -6.28
C SER A 112 5.70 0.62 -5.77
N ALA A 113 6.62 0.94 -4.86
CA ALA A 113 7.40 -0.09 -4.18
C ALA A 113 6.60 -0.78 -3.07
N LEU A 114 5.58 -0.10 -2.54
CA LEU A 114 4.68 -0.61 -1.52
C LEU A 114 3.23 -0.36 -1.93
N THR A 115 2.47 -1.43 -2.03
CA THR A 115 1.01 -1.37 -2.20
C THR A 115 0.37 -2.34 -1.23
N VAL A 116 -0.56 -1.85 -0.42
CA VAL A 116 -1.23 -2.62 0.63
C VAL A 116 -2.73 -2.57 0.42
N LEU A 117 -3.36 -3.73 0.39
CA LEU A 117 -4.80 -3.89 0.35
C LEU A 117 -5.27 -4.58 1.62
N LYS A 118 -6.24 -4.00 2.31
CA LYS A 118 -6.83 -4.57 3.53
C LYS A 118 -8.36 -4.48 3.47
N ARG A 119 -9.01 -5.30 4.30
CA ARG A 119 -10.43 -5.18 4.61
C ARG A 119 -10.59 -4.44 5.93
N LEU A 120 -11.50 -3.50 5.99
CA LEU A 120 -11.91 -2.80 7.20
C LEU A 120 -13.33 -3.23 7.58
N GLY A 121 -13.54 -3.44 8.87
CA GLY A 121 -14.87 -3.64 9.43
C GLY A 121 -15.62 -2.32 9.64
N PRO A 122 -16.78 -2.37 10.33
CA PRO A 122 -17.56 -1.17 10.64
C PRO A 122 -16.70 -0.10 11.31
N GLY A 123 -16.76 1.11 10.77
CA GLY A 123 -16.08 2.27 11.33
C GLY A 123 -16.66 2.68 12.68
N ARG A 124 -15.87 3.36 13.51
CA ARG A 124 -16.34 3.97 14.75
C ARG A 124 -16.74 5.42 14.48
N ALA A 125 -17.74 5.90 15.20
CA ALA A 125 -18.16 7.30 15.12
C ALA A 125 -17.03 8.23 15.60
N GLY A 126 -16.69 9.20 14.77
CA GLY A 126 -15.72 10.26 15.06
C GLY A 126 -15.67 11.21 13.88
N TYR A 127 -15.58 12.51 14.12
CA TYR A 127 -15.68 13.56 13.08
C TYR A 127 -14.67 13.37 11.94
N LEU A 128 -13.44 12.93 12.26
CA LEU A 128 -12.37 12.71 11.29
C LEU A 128 -12.00 11.22 11.16
N SER A 129 -12.95 10.33 11.47
CA SER A 129 -12.70 8.88 11.42
C SER A 129 -12.57 8.42 9.98
N PHE A 130 -11.37 7.97 9.58
CA PHE A 130 -11.13 7.40 8.27
C PHE A 130 -11.75 6.01 8.08
N PRO A 131 -11.65 5.06 9.06
CA PRO A 131 -12.17 3.72 8.86
C PRO A 131 -13.67 3.71 8.58
N MET A 132 -14.04 2.99 7.54
CA MET A 132 -15.42 2.61 7.21
C MET A 132 -15.40 1.17 6.69
N GLU A 133 -16.54 0.52 6.73
CA GLU A 133 -16.66 -0.84 6.22
C GLU A 133 -16.39 -0.87 4.72
N GLY A 134 -15.33 -1.59 4.32
CA GLY A 134 -14.88 -1.57 2.93
C GLY A 134 -13.47 -2.09 2.72
N TYR A 135 -12.96 -1.85 1.52
CA TYR A 135 -11.57 -2.14 1.15
C TYR A 135 -10.74 -0.87 1.26
N THR A 136 -9.63 -0.91 1.98
CA THR A 136 -8.64 0.16 1.99
C THR A 136 -7.46 -0.21 1.12
N LEU A 137 -7.10 0.71 0.23
CA LEU A 137 -5.92 0.65 -0.64
C LEU A 137 -4.94 1.73 -0.20
N ALA A 138 -3.73 1.33 0.15
CA ALA A 138 -2.63 2.24 0.44
C ALA A 138 -1.47 1.98 -0.51
N LEU A 139 -0.86 3.04 -1.04
CA LEU A 139 0.29 2.95 -1.92
C LEU A 139 1.18 4.18 -1.81
N ASP A 140 2.45 3.97 -2.12
CA ASP A 140 3.45 5.02 -2.19
C ASP A 140 3.93 5.13 -3.64
N PHE A 141 4.09 6.33 -4.15
CA PHE A 141 4.63 6.53 -5.49
C PHE A 141 5.66 7.66 -5.51
N PRO A 142 6.74 7.51 -6.30
CA PRO A 142 7.82 8.48 -6.36
C PRO A 142 7.31 9.88 -6.70
N ASN A 143 7.88 10.90 -6.07
CA ASN A 143 7.60 12.30 -6.40
C ASN A 143 8.22 12.64 -7.78
N ARG A 144 7.37 12.59 -8.82
CA ARG A 144 7.71 12.85 -10.22
C ARG A 144 6.68 13.77 -10.86
N ALA A 145 7.03 14.32 -12.01
CA ALA A 145 6.04 14.98 -12.87
C ALA A 145 4.86 14.03 -13.12
N GLY A 146 3.64 14.52 -12.97
CA GLY A 146 2.42 13.71 -13.07
C GLY A 146 1.94 13.07 -11.76
N ALA A 147 2.76 13.01 -10.69
CA ALA A 147 2.32 12.49 -9.41
C ALA A 147 1.13 13.27 -8.80
N PRO A 148 1.12 14.62 -8.79
CA PRO A 148 -0.03 15.38 -8.31
C PRO A 148 -1.30 15.14 -9.11
N GLU A 149 -1.19 15.01 -10.43
CA GLU A 149 -2.33 14.74 -11.30
C GLU A 149 -2.92 13.35 -11.07
N LEU A 150 -2.04 12.34 -10.90
CA LEU A 150 -2.48 11.01 -10.54
C LEU A 150 -3.19 11.01 -9.18
N TYR A 151 -2.60 11.70 -8.19
CA TYR A 151 -3.19 11.80 -6.85
C TYR A 151 -4.60 12.38 -6.91
N ARG A 152 -4.79 13.50 -7.62
CA ARG A 152 -6.09 14.13 -7.80
C ARG A 152 -7.10 13.17 -8.42
N LYS A 153 -6.73 12.48 -9.52
CA LYS A 153 -7.60 11.49 -10.15
C LYS A 153 -7.99 10.34 -9.22
N LEU A 154 -7.07 9.88 -8.38
CA LEU A 154 -7.35 8.83 -7.39
C LEU A 154 -8.29 9.33 -6.30
N VAL A 155 -8.17 10.58 -5.87
CA VAL A 155 -9.10 11.22 -4.93
C VAL A 155 -10.49 11.30 -5.56
N ASP A 156 -10.62 11.91 -6.74
CA ASP A 156 -11.90 12.07 -7.44
C ASP A 156 -12.61 10.72 -7.59
N ALA A 157 -11.90 9.71 -8.13
CA ALA A 157 -12.45 8.37 -8.29
C ALA A 157 -12.84 7.71 -6.95
N THR A 158 -12.09 7.97 -5.87
CA THR A 158 -12.44 7.45 -4.54
C THR A 158 -13.75 8.05 -4.05
N LEU A 159 -13.93 9.35 -4.20
CA LEU A 159 -15.16 10.06 -3.81
C LEU A 159 -16.36 9.63 -4.66
N ASP A 160 -16.17 9.43 -5.97
CA ASP A 160 -17.21 8.93 -6.89
C ASP A 160 -17.77 7.57 -6.46
N TYR A 161 -16.94 6.72 -5.85
CA TYR A 161 -17.36 5.45 -5.26
C TYR A 161 -17.89 5.56 -3.82
N GLY A 162 -18.11 6.78 -3.30
CA GLY A 162 -18.54 7.01 -1.92
C GLY A 162 -17.49 6.63 -0.88
N GLY A 163 -16.23 6.62 -1.29
CA GLY A 163 -15.10 6.32 -0.43
C GLY A 163 -14.59 7.52 0.35
N ARG A 164 -13.49 7.32 1.06
CA ARG A 164 -12.79 8.36 1.85
C ARG A 164 -11.29 8.28 1.63
N VAL A 165 -10.64 9.44 1.67
CA VAL A 165 -9.18 9.54 1.68
C VAL A 165 -8.69 9.65 3.12
N TYR A 166 -7.55 9.04 3.42
CA TYR A 166 -6.96 9.08 4.76
C TYR A 166 -6.20 10.38 4.98
N LEU A 167 -6.70 11.23 5.88
CA LEU A 167 -6.16 12.57 6.13
C LEU A 167 -4.70 12.59 6.61
N ALA A 168 -4.20 11.52 7.21
CA ALA A 168 -2.77 11.44 7.55
C ALA A 168 -1.86 11.25 6.32
N LYS A 169 -2.43 11.13 5.11
CA LYS A 169 -1.74 10.96 3.82
C LYS A 169 -2.33 11.88 2.75
N ASP A 170 -2.70 13.07 3.14
CA ASP A 170 -3.46 14.05 2.36
C ASP A 170 -2.61 15.18 1.74
N ALA A 171 -1.30 14.99 1.65
CA ALA A 171 -0.35 16.01 1.21
C ALA A 171 -0.73 16.76 -0.10
N LEU A 172 -1.58 16.18 -0.92
CA LEU A 172 -2.07 16.72 -2.19
C LEU A 172 -3.61 16.80 -2.25
N LEU A 173 -4.31 16.64 -1.12
CA LEU A 173 -5.76 16.78 -1.07
C LEU A 173 -6.15 18.25 -1.23
N SER A 174 -7.11 18.54 -2.11
CA SER A 174 -7.66 19.89 -2.22
C SER A 174 -8.69 20.17 -1.11
N PRO A 175 -8.91 21.44 -0.73
CA PRO A 175 -9.96 21.79 0.21
C PRO A 175 -11.34 21.27 -0.21
N ASP A 176 -11.69 21.41 -1.49
CA ASP A 176 -12.99 20.97 -2.04
C ASP A 176 -13.22 19.46 -1.94
N ALA A 177 -12.14 18.67 -1.95
CA ALA A 177 -12.23 17.23 -1.80
C ALA A 177 -12.31 16.78 -0.32
N PHE A 178 -12.16 17.74 0.62
CA PHE A 178 -12.28 17.51 2.05
C PHE A 178 -13.71 17.72 2.55
N GLU A 179 -14.51 18.59 1.90
CA GLU A 179 -15.91 18.88 2.23
C GLU A 179 -16.85 17.72 1.82
#